data_bc4505fee2a917608b023da1432c33ca
#
_entry.id   bc4505fee2a917608b023da1432c33ca
#
_cell.length_a   1.000
_cell.length_b   1.000
_cell.length_c   1.000
_cell.angle_alpha   90.00
_cell.angle_beta   90.00
_cell.angle_gamma   90.00
#
_symmetry.space_group_name_H-M   'P 1'
#
loop_
_entity.id
_entity.type
_entity.pdbx_description
1 polymer ?
#
loop_
_entity_poly.entity_id
_entity_poly.type
_entity_poly.pdbx_seq_one_letter_code
_entity_poly.pdbx_strand_id
1 'polypeptide(L)'
;ADIVPISNAFKRGNVSSLSGSMDKEVDMALPGSSKKCNANDAVSMLNAFFGGNKPTGFTVVHHADKKETGFFVGKLPTSSGEYRVNVTYRAEGNKAIIQSIRIE
;
A
#
# COMPACT_ATOMS: atom_id res chain seq x y z
N ALA A 1 5.13 7.83 -12.10
CA ALA A 1 5.93 7.28 -11.00
C ALA A 1 6.01 5.76 -11.09
N ASP A 2 7.10 5.19 -10.59
CA ASP A 2 7.28 3.75 -10.59
C ASP A 2 6.59 3.12 -9.37
N ILE A 3 5.56 2.33 -9.60
CA ILE A 3 4.81 1.64 -8.54
C ILE A 3 5.26 0.19 -8.32
N VAL A 4 6.22 -0.29 -9.10
CA VAL A 4 6.68 -1.69 -9.02
C VAL A 4 7.19 -2.05 -7.63
N PRO A 5 8.02 -1.22 -6.96
CA PRO A 5 8.47 -1.54 -5.60
C PRO A 5 7.32 -1.69 -4.60
N ILE A 6 6.29 -0.84 -4.71
CA ILE A 6 5.13 -0.91 -3.83
C ILE A 6 4.32 -2.17 -4.12
N SER A 7 4.07 -2.44 -5.39
CA SER A 7 3.36 -3.63 -5.83
C SER A 7 4.06 -4.91 -5.34
N ASN A 8 5.37 -4.98 -5.47
CA ASN A 8 6.15 -6.14 -5.02
C ASN A 8 6.10 -6.31 -3.50
N ALA A 9 6.08 -5.21 -2.75
CA ALA A 9 5.97 -5.27 -1.29
C ALA A 9 4.64 -5.92 -0.87
N PHE A 10 3.54 -5.54 -1.50
CA PHE A 10 2.24 -6.17 -1.23
C PHE A 10 2.22 -7.63 -1.66
N LYS A 11 2.77 -7.93 -2.82
CA LYS A 11 2.82 -9.29 -3.34
C LYS A 11 3.52 -10.27 -2.40
N ARG A 12 4.61 -9.80 -1.78
CA ARG A 12 5.44 -10.62 -0.89
C ARG A 12 5.07 -10.49 0.59
N GLY A 13 4.22 -9.53 0.93
CA GLY A 13 3.95 -9.20 2.32
C GLY A 13 5.12 -8.55 3.02
N ASN A 14 6.10 -8.05 2.28
CA ASN A 14 7.28 -7.39 2.83
C ASN A 14 7.07 -5.88 2.88
N VAL A 15 6.26 -5.43 3.83
CA VAL A 15 5.86 -4.04 3.91
C VAL A 15 6.87 -3.15 4.63
N SER A 16 7.83 -3.72 5.33
CA SER A 16 8.90 -2.95 5.97
C SER A 16 9.71 -2.14 4.96
N SER A 17 9.84 -2.65 3.72
CA SER A 17 10.52 -1.95 2.64
C SER A 17 9.81 -0.68 2.20
N LEU A 18 8.53 -0.51 2.56
CA LEU A 18 7.73 0.66 2.18
C LEU A 18 8.00 1.89 3.04
N SER A 19 8.68 1.74 4.18
CA SER A 19 8.90 2.87 5.11
C SER A 19 9.61 4.04 4.44
N GLY A 20 10.53 3.78 3.53
CA GLY A 20 11.25 4.82 2.78
C GLY A 20 10.46 5.40 1.60
N SER A 21 9.28 4.87 1.33
CA SER A 21 8.41 5.30 0.23
C SER A 21 7.08 5.86 0.74
N MET A 22 7.03 6.27 2.00
CA MET A 22 5.83 6.84 2.62
C MET A 22 6.05 8.30 2.95
N ASP A 23 4.99 9.10 2.83
CA ASP A 23 5.00 10.49 3.22
C ASP A 23 5.07 10.62 4.76
N LYS A 24 5.26 11.83 5.25
CA LYS A 24 5.31 12.11 6.69
C LYS A 24 4.04 11.66 7.40
N GLU A 25 2.93 11.74 6.70
CA GLU A 25 1.62 11.36 7.21
C GLU A 25 0.92 10.51 6.16
N VAL A 26 0.43 9.35 6.58
CA VAL A 26 -0.23 8.38 5.71
C VAL A 26 -1.61 8.08 6.25
N ASP A 27 -2.62 8.19 5.39
CA ASP A 27 -3.98 7.79 5.73
C ASP A 27 -4.12 6.28 5.55
N MET A 28 -4.33 5.57 6.65
CA MET A 28 -4.48 4.12 6.64
C MET A 28 -5.93 3.75 6.91
N ALA A 29 -6.53 2.98 6.01
CA ALA A 29 -7.87 2.43 6.20
C ALA A 29 -7.81 0.92 5.93
N LEU A 30 -7.80 0.14 7.00
CA LEU A 30 -7.76 -1.31 6.95
C LEU A 30 -9.06 -1.88 7.50
N PRO A 31 -9.39 -3.15 7.22
CA PRO A 31 -10.56 -3.76 7.84
C PRO A 31 -10.45 -3.68 9.36
N GLY A 32 -11.41 -2.98 9.99
CA GLY A 32 -11.47 -2.83 11.43
C GLY A 32 -10.57 -1.76 12.04
N SER A 33 -9.81 -1.01 11.25
CA SER A 33 -8.92 0.02 11.77
C SER A 33 -8.65 1.11 10.75
N SER A 34 -8.85 2.36 11.13
CA SER A 34 -8.53 3.52 10.30
C SER A 34 -7.79 4.54 11.12
N LYS A 35 -6.68 5.05 10.58
CA LYS A 35 -5.84 5.98 11.31
C LYS A 35 -4.96 6.77 10.35
N LYS A 36 -4.80 8.05 10.62
CA LYS A 36 -3.77 8.88 9.97
C LYS A 36 -2.53 8.80 10.85
N CYS A 37 -1.39 8.39 10.30
CA CYS A 37 -0.21 8.08 11.09
C CYS A 37 1.08 8.31 10.31
N ASN A 38 2.20 8.21 11.02
CA ASN A 38 3.51 8.26 10.39
C ASN A 38 3.86 6.93 9.71
N ALA A 39 4.98 6.91 8.98
CA ALA A 39 5.41 5.73 8.24
C ALA A 39 5.62 4.50 9.12
N ASN A 40 6.22 4.67 10.29
CA ASN A 40 6.47 3.55 11.21
C ASN A 40 5.17 2.89 11.67
N ASP A 41 4.19 3.71 12.04
CA ASP A 41 2.88 3.21 12.48
C ASP A 41 2.13 2.58 11.31
N ALA A 42 2.23 3.16 10.12
CA ALA A 42 1.60 2.60 8.92
C ALA A 42 2.16 1.21 8.61
N VAL A 43 3.48 1.05 8.67
CA VAL A 43 4.13 -0.25 8.47
C VAL A 43 3.70 -1.25 9.55
N SER A 44 3.60 -0.80 10.81
CA SER A 44 3.13 -1.67 11.90
C SER A 44 1.71 -2.16 11.67
N MET A 45 0.83 -1.28 11.19
CA MET A 45 -0.55 -1.66 10.86
C MET A 45 -0.60 -2.68 9.73
N LEU A 46 0.20 -2.48 8.70
CA LEU A 46 0.28 -3.42 7.59
C LEU A 46 0.86 -4.78 8.02
N ASN A 47 1.89 -4.77 8.85
CA ASN A 47 2.46 -6.01 9.38
C ASN A 47 1.44 -6.79 10.21
N ALA A 48 0.65 -6.09 11.02
CA ALA A 48 -0.42 -6.74 11.79
C ALA A 48 -1.48 -7.36 10.88
N PHE A 49 -1.86 -6.65 9.82
CA PHE A 49 -2.80 -7.16 8.83
C PHE A 49 -2.27 -8.41 8.15
N PHE A 50 -1.03 -8.36 7.64
CA PHE A 50 -0.43 -9.50 6.94
C PHE A 50 -0.07 -10.64 7.88
N GLY A 51 0.03 -10.40 9.18
CA GLY A 51 0.20 -11.45 10.17
C GLY A 51 -0.95 -12.44 10.20
N GLY A 52 -2.17 -11.97 9.95
CA GLY A 52 -3.38 -12.80 9.88
C GLY A 52 -3.88 -13.05 8.46
N ASN A 53 -3.29 -12.41 7.46
CA ASN A 53 -3.75 -12.47 6.07
C ASN A 53 -2.53 -12.54 5.16
N LYS A 54 -1.92 -13.71 5.03
CA LYS A 54 -0.72 -13.88 4.21
C LYS A 54 -1.05 -13.70 2.73
N PRO A 55 -0.38 -12.79 2.03
CA PRO A 55 -0.65 -12.60 0.61
C PRO A 55 -0.17 -13.79 -0.21
N THR A 56 -0.99 -14.21 -1.18
CA THR A 56 -0.64 -15.25 -2.14
C THR A 56 -0.36 -14.67 -3.51
N GLY A 57 -0.52 -13.36 -3.66
CA GLY A 57 -0.25 -12.63 -4.90
C GLY A 57 -0.70 -11.20 -4.77
N PHE A 58 -0.44 -10.41 -5.81
CA PHE A 58 -0.97 -9.06 -5.92
C PHE A 58 -0.99 -8.68 -7.40
N THR A 59 -2.12 -8.21 -7.89
CA THR A 59 -2.28 -7.83 -9.28
C THR A 59 -2.86 -6.43 -9.38
N VAL A 60 -2.12 -5.51 -9.99
CA VAL A 60 -2.63 -4.16 -10.25
C VAL A 60 -3.67 -4.25 -11.37
N VAL A 61 -4.88 -3.81 -11.07
CA VAL A 61 -6.01 -3.84 -12.02
C VAL A 61 -6.33 -2.48 -12.59
N HIS A 62 -5.88 -1.41 -11.93
CA HIS A 62 -6.06 -0.05 -12.41
C HIS A 62 -4.93 0.83 -11.89
N HIS A 63 -4.40 1.70 -12.75
CA HIS A 63 -3.30 2.60 -12.42
C HIS A 63 -3.46 3.89 -13.21
N ALA A 64 -3.42 5.01 -12.54
CA ALA A 64 -3.45 6.32 -13.17
C ALA A 64 -2.36 7.19 -12.59
N ASP A 65 -1.49 7.68 -13.46
CA ASP A 65 -0.41 8.61 -13.13
C ASP A 65 -0.77 9.99 -13.62
N LYS A 66 -0.72 10.97 -12.73
CA LYS A 66 -0.84 12.38 -13.06
C LYS A 66 0.54 13.01 -12.87
N LYS A 67 0.67 14.29 -13.23
CA LYS A 67 1.98 14.98 -13.17
C LYS A 67 2.61 14.92 -11.77
N GLU A 68 1.83 15.15 -10.72
CA GLU A 68 2.35 15.25 -9.34
C GLU A 68 1.82 14.18 -8.41
N THR A 69 0.74 13.50 -8.80
CA THR A 69 0.08 12.50 -7.98
C THR A 69 -0.36 11.33 -8.84
N GLY A 70 -0.77 10.26 -8.20
CA GLY A 70 -1.34 9.13 -8.88
C GLY A 70 -1.98 8.16 -7.90
N PHE A 71 -2.55 7.10 -8.44
CA PHE A 71 -3.09 6.03 -7.61
C PHE A 71 -3.06 4.71 -8.37
N PHE A 72 -3.14 3.63 -7.64
CA PHE A 72 -3.42 2.33 -8.25
C PHE A 72 -4.35 1.52 -7.36
N VAL A 73 -5.03 0.58 -7.98
CA VAL A 73 -5.90 -0.38 -7.31
C VAL A 73 -5.40 -1.77 -7.68
N GLY A 74 -5.28 -2.64 -6.70
CA GLY A 74 -4.86 -4.01 -6.94
C GLY A 74 -5.73 -5.02 -6.21
N LYS A 75 -5.74 -6.23 -6.73
CA LYS A 75 -6.36 -7.38 -6.06
C LYS A 75 -5.30 -8.08 -5.23
N LEU A 76 -5.62 -8.33 -3.98
CA LEU A 76 -4.73 -8.95 -3.01
C LEU A 76 -5.39 -10.23 -2.48
N PRO A 77 -5.17 -11.37 -3.15
CA PRO A 77 -5.59 -12.65 -2.59
C PRO A 77 -4.69 -12.99 -1.40
N THR A 78 -5.31 -13.45 -0.33
CA THR A 78 -4.61 -13.85 0.90
C THR A 78 -5.10 -15.20 1.38
N SER A 79 -4.42 -15.75 2.38
CA SER A 79 -4.84 -16.99 3.03
C SER A 79 -6.23 -16.90 3.67
N SER A 80 -6.72 -15.69 3.94
CA SER A 80 -8.02 -15.45 4.60
C SER A 80 -9.08 -14.89 3.67
N GLY A 81 -8.79 -14.76 2.37
CA GLY A 81 -9.72 -14.23 1.38
C GLY A 81 -9.07 -13.20 0.47
N GLU A 82 -9.87 -12.65 -0.43
CA GLU A 82 -9.39 -11.65 -1.38
C GLU A 82 -9.76 -10.25 -0.92
N TYR A 83 -8.79 -9.37 -0.98
CA TYR A 83 -8.97 -7.96 -0.63
C TYR A 83 -8.66 -7.08 -1.84
N ARG A 84 -9.12 -5.84 -1.75
CA ARG A 84 -8.79 -4.80 -2.72
C ARG A 84 -7.92 -3.76 -2.02
N VAL A 85 -6.82 -3.38 -2.65
CA VAL A 85 -5.89 -2.39 -2.13
C VAL A 85 -5.94 -1.16 -3.02
N ASN A 86 -6.19 0.01 -2.42
CA ASN A 86 -6.15 1.30 -3.10
C ASN A 86 -5.00 2.09 -2.49
N VAL A 87 -4.06 2.52 -3.32
CA VAL A 87 -2.91 3.32 -2.89
C VAL A 87 -2.93 4.63 -3.64
N THR A 88 -2.86 5.74 -2.91
CA THR A 88 -2.61 7.05 -3.51
C THR A 88 -1.21 7.50 -3.15
N TYR A 89 -0.57 8.20 -4.07
CA TYR A 89 0.81 8.61 -3.90
C TYR A 89 1.05 9.96 -4.56
N ARG A 90 2.12 10.65 -4.14
CA ARG A 90 2.67 11.79 -4.87
C ARG A 90 3.94 11.34 -5.58
N ALA A 91 4.27 12.01 -6.68
CA ALA A 91 5.48 11.74 -7.42
C ALA A 91 6.63 12.59 -6.87
N GLU A 92 7.77 11.96 -6.64
CA GLU A 92 9.01 12.63 -6.29
C GLU A 92 10.06 12.13 -7.28
N GLY A 93 10.26 12.90 -8.36
CA GLY A 93 10.98 12.38 -9.51
C GLY A 93 10.24 11.18 -10.09
N ASN A 94 10.90 10.04 -10.23
CA ASN A 94 10.29 8.80 -10.69
C ASN A 94 9.77 7.93 -9.54
N LYS A 95 9.93 8.38 -8.30
CA LYS A 95 9.55 7.63 -7.11
C LYS A 95 8.12 7.95 -6.69
N ALA A 96 7.36 6.94 -6.34
CA ALA A 96 6.03 7.10 -5.75
C ALA A 96 6.16 7.17 -4.23
N ILE A 97 5.62 8.23 -3.64
CA ILE A 97 5.60 8.45 -2.18
C ILE A 97 4.16 8.27 -1.70
N ILE A 98 3.92 7.24 -0.93
CA ILE A 98 2.59 6.83 -0.50
C ILE A 98 1.97 7.87 0.43
N GLN A 99 0.75 8.28 0.12
CA GLN A 99 -0.05 9.21 0.93
C GLN A 99 -1.24 8.52 1.59
N SER A 100 -1.75 7.44 1.01
CA SER A 100 -2.81 6.67 1.63
C SER A 100 -2.79 5.23 1.16
N ILE A 101 -3.24 4.33 2.04
CA ILE A 101 -3.46 2.92 1.74
C ILE A 101 -4.81 2.53 2.29
N ARG A 102 -5.66 1.96 1.44
CA ARG A 102 -6.97 1.45 1.84
C ARG A 102 -7.08 -0.01 1.42
N ILE A 103 -7.34 -0.88 2.38
CA ILE A 103 -7.56 -2.31 2.15
C ILE A 103 -9.00 -2.63 2.54
N GLU A 104 -9.75 -3.20 1.61
CA GLU A 104 -11.16 -3.54 1.83
C GLU A 104 -11.58 -4.84 1.16
#